data_036d079367698156bb6227c84a3171d7
#
_entry.id   036d079367698156bb6227c84a3171d7
#
_cell.length_a   1.000
_cell.length_b   1.000
_cell.length_c   1.000
_cell.angle_alpha   90.00
_cell.angle_beta   90.00
_cell.angle_gamma   90.00
#
_symmetry.space_group_name_H-M   'P 1'
#
loop_
_entity.id
_entity.type
_entity.pdbx_description
1 polymer ?
#
loop_
_entity_poly.entity_id
_entity_poly.type
_entity_poly.pdbx_seq_one_letter_code
_entity_poly.pdbx_strand_id
1 'polypeptide(L)'
;NWIVPNTQKNAMEPILIELPQGGDSFVMDPHSGEEFGYVLEGAIILMVGEEKHIVHKGETFYLSGKSRHYLKNEKKTTAKVLWVSTPPLF
;
A
#
# COMPACT_ATOMS: atom_id res chain seq x y z
N ASN A 1 1.87 -2.80 -10.60
CA ASN A 1 1.05 -2.86 -11.81
C ASN A 1 -0.03 -1.80 -11.84
N TRP A 2 -0.12 -1.10 -12.93
CA TRP A 2 -1.11 -0.06 -13.14
C TRP A 2 -2.43 -0.72 -13.55
N ILE A 3 -3.49 -0.45 -12.82
CA ILE A 3 -4.80 -1.05 -13.07
C ILE A 3 -5.60 -0.16 -14.03
N VAL A 4 -5.45 1.14 -13.88
CA VAL A 4 -6.19 2.13 -14.67
C VAL A 4 -5.22 2.87 -15.58
N PRO A 5 -5.44 2.86 -16.90
CA PRO A 5 -4.58 3.60 -17.81
C PRO A 5 -4.74 5.11 -17.62
N ASN A 6 -3.71 5.86 -18.00
CA ASN A 6 -3.70 7.32 -17.93
C ASN A 6 -3.92 7.87 -16.51
N THR A 7 -3.35 7.20 -15.50
CA THR A 7 -3.51 7.60 -14.10
C THR A 7 -3.07 9.03 -13.83
N GLN A 8 -2.14 9.56 -14.62
CA GLN A 8 -1.67 10.94 -14.46
C GLN A 8 -2.78 11.97 -14.61
N LYS A 9 -3.87 11.60 -15.25
CA LYS A 9 -5.02 12.48 -15.45
C LYS A 9 -6.10 12.29 -14.40
N ASN A 10 -5.94 11.32 -13.52
CA ASN A 10 -6.93 10.99 -12.51
C ASN A 10 -6.56 11.62 -11.17
N ALA A 11 -7.57 11.86 -10.34
CA ALA A 11 -7.35 12.37 -9.00
C ALA A 11 -6.72 11.33 -8.08
N MET A 12 -6.90 10.04 -8.38
CA MET A 12 -6.33 8.95 -7.61
C MET A 12 -5.69 7.93 -8.53
N GLU A 13 -4.75 7.19 -7.98
CA GLU A 13 -4.00 6.18 -8.72
C GLU A 13 -4.08 4.84 -7.99
N PRO A 14 -4.83 3.88 -8.53
CA PRO A 14 -4.86 2.54 -7.97
C PRO A 14 -3.77 1.67 -8.58
N ILE A 15 -3.09 0.89 -7.76
CA ILE A 15 -2.17 -0.14 -8.21
C ILE A 15 -2.44 -1.43 -7.48
N LEU A 16 -2.08 -2.53 -8.10
CA LEU A 16 -2.11 -3.83 -7.47
C LEU A 16 -0.66 -4.27 -7.27
N ILE A 17 -0.28 -4.53 -6.03
CA ILE A 17 1.06 -5.00 -5.72
C ILE A 17 1.01 -6.41 -5.16
N GLU A 18 2.07 -7.16 -5.43
CA GLU A 18 2.28 -8.48 -4.85
C GLU A 18 3.57 -8.44 -4.05
N LEU A 19 3.49 -8.89 -2.82
CA LEU A 19 4.63 -8.97 -1.93
C LEU A 19 4.90 -10.44 -1.61
N PRO A 20 5.99 -11.01 -2.13
CA PRO A 20 6.35 -12.37 -1.75
C PRO A 20 6.82 -12.42 -0.30
N GLN A 21 7.06 -13.61 0.21
CA GLN A 21 7.60 -13.79 1.55
C GLN A 21 8.87 -12.95 1.71
N GLY A 22 8.92 -12.17 2.78
CA GLY A 22 10.06 -11.29 3.06
C GLY A 22 10.14 -10.05 2.19
N GLY A 23 9.18 -9.86 1.26
CA GLY A 23 9.17 -8.69 0.39
C GLY A 23 8.64 -7.45 1.06
N ASP A 24 9.16 -6.31 0.64
CA ASP A 24 8.71 -5.00 1.11
C ASP A 24 8.30 -4.16 -0.09
N SER A 25 7.34 -3.28 0.11
CA SER A 25 7.07 -2.24 -0.86
C SER A 25 8.18 -1.19 -0.74
N PHE A 26 8.27 -0.32 -1.74
CA PHE A 26 9.15 0.83 -1.63
C PHE A 26 8.68 1.74 -0.50
N VAL A 27 9.63 2.42 0.13
CA VAL A 27 9.34 3.35 1.23
C VAL A 27 8.78 4.64 0.63
N MET A 28 7.65 5.07 1.15
CA MET A 28 7.02 6.33 0.75
C MET A 28 7.47 7.41 1.72
N ASP A 29 8.14 8.43 1.19
CA ASP A 29 8.50 9.60 1.99
C ASP A 29 7.25 10.42 2.32
N PRO A 30 7.29 11.24 3.37
CA PRO A 30 6.14 12.08 3.71
C PRO A 30 5.70 12.94 2.53
N HIS A 31 4.40 13.03 2.33
CA HIS A 31 3.80 13.81 1.24
C HIS A 31 2.44 14.34 1.67
N SER A 32 1.91 15.32 0.94
CA SER A 32 0.53 15.72 1.12
C SER A 32 -0.35 14.74 0.33
N GLY A 33 -1.49 14.39 0.89
CA GLY A 33 -2.41 13.48 0.25
C GLY A 33 -2.78 12.33 1.16
N GLU A 34 -3.49 11.37 0.59
CA GLU A 34 -4.03 10.26 1.35
C GLU A 34 -3.87 8.96 0.57
N GLU A 35 -3.90 7.85 1.29
CA GLU A 35 -3.77 6.53 0.70
C GLU A 35 -4.76 5.58 1.35
N PHE A 36 -5.25 4.66 0.53
CA PHE A 36 -6.16 3.60 0.93
C PHE A 36 -5.62 2.27 0.42
N GLY A 37 -5.71 1.24 1.23
CA GLY A 37 -5.35 -0.10 0.80
C GLY A 37 -6.38 -1.14 1.21
N TYR A 38 -6.46 -2.19 0.39
CA TYR A 38 -7.33 -3.33 0.67
C TYR A 38 -6.52 -4.61 0.42
N VAL A 39 -6.42 -5.46 1.44
CA VAL A 39 -5.65 -6.70 1.34
C VAL A 39 -6.52 -7.76 0.69
N LEU A 40 -6.16 -8.15 -0.52
CA LEU A 40 -6.89 -9.14 -1.31
C LEU A 40 -6.51 -10.56 -0.92
N GLU A 41 -5.24 -10.80 -0.63
CA GLU A 41 -4.73 -12.11 -0.22
C GLU A 41 -3.61 -11.95 0.79
N GLY A 42 -3.50 -12.91 1.69
CA GLY A 42 -2.44 -12.95 2.68
C GLY A 42 -2.64 -11.94 3.79
N ALA A 43 -1.54 -11.47 4.32
CA ALA A 43 -1.52 -10.44 5.35
C ALA A 43 -0.27 -9.60 5.17
N ILE A 44 -0.37 -8.33 5.52
CA ILE A 44 0.76 -7.41 5.43
C ILE A 44 0.94 -6.67 6.75
N ILE A 45 2.13 -6.12 6.91
CA ILE A 45 2.42 -5.21 7.99
C ILE A 45 2.56 -3.83 7.37
N LEU A 46 1.74 -2.91 7.83
CA LEU A 46 1.83 -1.50 7.45
C LEU A 46 2.71 -0.80 8.47
N MET A 47 3.84 -0.30 8.00
CA MET A 47 4.75 0.50 8.83
C MET A 47 4.47 1.96 8.57
N VAL A 48 4.10 2.70 9.61
CA VAL A 48 3.85 4.14 9.54
C VAL A 48 4.76 4.79 10.58
N GLY A 49 5.83 5.43 10.10
CA GLY A 49 6.88 5.86 11.00
C GLY A 49 7.43 4.65 11.76
N GLU A 50 7.34 4.68 13.07
CA GLU A 50 7.77 3.55 13.92
C GLU A 50 6.62 2.62 14.31
N GLU A 51 5.39 2.98 13.94
CA GLU A 51 4.22 2.18 14.27
C GLU A 51 4.07 1.00 13.31
N LYS A 52 3.61 -0.11 13.85
CA LYS A 52 3.44 -1.36 13.15
C LYS A 52 1.98 -1.80 13.24
N HIS A 53 1.34 -1.97 12.09
CA HIS A 53 -0.06 -2.37 12.03
C HIS A 53 -0.19 -3.61 11.15
N ILE A 54 -0.82 -4.66 11.66
CA ILE A 54 -1.06 -5.88 10.90
C ILE A 54 -2.42 -5.76 10.22
N VAL A 55 -2.45 -5.98 8.91
CA VAL A 55 -3.67 -5.92 8.11
C VAL A 55 -3.85 -7.27 7.42
N HIS A 56 -4.96 -7.93 7.67
CA HIS A 56 -5.26 -9.26 7.17
C HIS A 56 -6.13 -9.20 5.90
N LYS A 57 -6.21 -10.33 5.22
CA LYS A 57 -7.09 -10.49 4.06
C LYS A 57 -8.50 -9.97 4.37
N GLY A 58 -9.03 -9.15 3.47
CA GLY A 58 -10.35 -8.56 3.61
C GLY A 58 -10.40 -7.29 4.43
N GLU A 59 -9.28 -6.93 5.07
CA GLU A 59 -9.19 -5.70 5.84
C GLU A 59 -8.59 -4.57 5.01
N THR A 60 -8.80 -3.36 5.47
CA THR A 60 -8.36 -2.16 4.77
C THR A 60 -7.47 -1.33 5.69
N PHE A 61 -6.70 -0.43 5.06
CA PHE A 61 -6.02 0.62 5.80
C PHE A 61 -6.24 1.95 5.09
N TYR A 62 -6.15 3.02 5.85
CA TYR A 62 -6.29 4.38 5.34
C TYR A 62 -5.32 5.25 6.12
N LEU A 63 -4.56 6.08 5.42
CA LEU A 63 -3.61 6.97 6.08
C LEU A 63 -3.41 8.25 5.30
N SER A 64 -3.04 9.30 6.02
CA SER A 64 -2.52 10.50 5.39
C SER A 64 -1.03 10.28 5.16
N GLY A 65 -0.47 10.96 4.16
CA GLY A 65 0.93 10.79 3.82
C GLY A 65 1.93 11.52 4.71
N LYS A 66 1.54 11.88 5.93
CA LYS A 66 2.38 12.73 6.80
C LYS A 66 3.64 12.04 7.31
N SER A 67 3.63 10.73 7.40
CA SER A 67 4.77 9.95 7.90
C SER A 67 5.30 9.04 6.81
N ARG A 68 6.57 8.68 6.92
CA ARG A 68 7.13 7.64 6.07
C ARG A 68 6.36 6.36 6.32
N HIS A 69 6.05 5.64 5.25
CA HIS A 69 5.31 4.39 5.38
C HIS A 69 5.67 3.43 4.26
N TYR A 70 5.48 2.14 4.55
CA TYR A 70 5.67 1.08 3.57
C TYR A 70 4.97 -0.18 4.06
N LEU A 71 4.82 -1.14 3.16
CA LEU A 71 4.24 -2.44 3.45
C LEU A 71 5.36 -3.49 3.46
N LYS A 72 5.20 -4.49 4.31
CA LYS A 72 6.10 -5.64 4.32
C LYS A 72 5.31 -6.91 4.53
N ASN A 73 5.82 -8.01 4.01
CA ASN A 73 5.22 -9.33 4.17
C ASN A 73 6.18 -10.25 4.92
N GLU A 74 5.84 -10.56 6.15
CA GLU A 74 6.62 -11.48 6.98
C GLU A 74 6.03 -12.90 6.98
N LYS A 75 4.96 -13.12 6.24
CA LYS A 75 4.30 -14.42 6.15
C LYS A 75 4.92 -15.27 5.05
N LYS A 76 4.62 -16.57 5.07
CA LYS A 76 5.15 -17.51 4.09
C LYS A 76 4.43 -17.47 2.74
N THR A 77 3.25 -16.89 2.69
CA THR A 77 2.46 -16.78 1.47
C THR A 77 2.56 -15.39 0.87
N THR A 78 2.42 -15.30 -0.44
CA THR A 78 2.39 -14.02 -1.13
C THR A 78 1.18 -13.21 -0.70
N ALA A 79 1.37 -11.92 -0.46
CA ALA A 79 0.29 -11.00 -0.18
C ALA A 79 -0.04 -10.20 -1.44
N LYS A 80 -1.32 -9.90 -1.63
CA LYS A 80 -1.80 -9.05 -2.72
C LYS A 80 -2.59 -7.91 -2.13
N VAL A 81 -2.26 -6.69 -2.55
CA VAL A 81 -2.86 -5.48 -2.00
C VAL A 81 -3.26 -4.55 -3.13
N LEU A 82 -4.51 -4.11 -3.09
CA LEU A 82 -4.96 -3.00 -3.90
C LEU A 82 -4.63 -1.71 -3.14
N TRP A 83 -3.80 -0.86 -3.72
CA TRP A 83 -3.30 0.34 -3.06
C TRP A 83 -3.66 1.56 -3.90
N VAL A 84 -4.36 2.50 -3.28
CA VAL A 84 -4.83 3.71 -3.97
C VAL A 84 -4.20 4.92 -3.31
N SER A 85 -3.65 5.80 -4.13
CA SER A 85 -3.03 7.05 -3.67
C SER A 85 -3.72 8.24 -4.33
N THR A 86 -3.91 9.31 -3.59
CA THR A 86 -4.40 10.57 -4.10
C THR A 86 -3.61 11.71 -3.46
N PRO A 87 -2.95 12.58 -4.25
CA PRO A 87 -2.76 12.50 -5.71
C PRO A 87 -1.89 11.32 -6.11
N PRO A 88 -1.81 11.00 -7.42
CA PRO A 88 -0.96 9.91 -7.90
C PRO A 88 0.48 10.04 -7.46
N LEU A 89 1.04 8.95 -6.94
CA LEU A 89 2.42 8.89 -6.43
C LEU A 89 3.24 7.76 -7.04
N PHE A 90 2.57 6.79 -7.62
CA PHE A 90 3.22 5.58 -8.11
C PHE A 90 3.71 5.69 -9.54
#